data_1928490ef398c563b7e77a3796c6f908
#
_entry.id   1928490ef398c563b7e77a3796c6f908
#
_cell.length_a   1.000
_cell.length_b   1.000
_cell.length_c   1.000
_cell.angle_alpha   90.00
_cell.angle_beta   90.00
_cell.angle_gamma   90.00
#
_symmetry.space_group_name_H-M   'P 1'
#
loop_
_entity.id
_entity.type
_entity.pdbx_description
1 polymer ?
#
loop_
_entity_poly.entity_id
_entity_poly.type
_entity_poly.pdbx_seq_one_letter_code
_entity_poly.pdbx_strand_id
1 'polypeptide(L)'
;MRTFTTLALLSAAVLTAFAQQEPTFRATTQIVSVPTTVTDAQGRLVPNLEQDQFSILDNGKPQQITFFENETQPFTVVVMLDFSGSMTANLEFLRRATEQFLLRMLPQDKGMVGAFSDRIEFSGDFTSDRDDLISALKELQYGNPTRLWDAVDQSIDMLKPVEGRKIVLAFTDGDDTYSKIGFGTVLDHAREQEVMVYAIGLQSEYFNGQRKVRSQPDRSLRKLAEETGGGYFELKTTDELGPTFTRVAQELHSLYTIGFTPSALDGKEHKLDVKMKTPTQTARARKTYVASAARLSNTN
;
A
#
# COMPACT_ATOMS: atom_id res chain seq x y z
N MET A 1 42.08 -28.99 87.97
CA MET A 1 42.58 -28.56 86.66
C MET A 1 41.39 -28.67 85.70
N ARG A 2 40.80 -27.55 85.31
CA ARG A 2 39.63 -27.45 84.46
C ARG A 2 40.02 -26.52 83.26
N THR A 3 40.10 -27.10 82.10
CA THR A 3 40.36 -26.36 80.84
C THR A 3 39.05 -25.87 80.30
N PHE A 4 38.89 -24.55 80.10
CA PHE A 4 37.79 -23.91 79.40
C PHE A 4 38.18 -23.77 77.91
N THR A 5 37.37 -24.36 77.04
CA THR A 5 37.45 -24.21 75.61
C THR A 5 36.42 -23.13 75.17
N THR A 6 36.93 -22.01 74.67
CA THR A 6 36.11 -20.92 74.12
C THR A 6 35.81 -21.16 72.66
N LEU A 7 34.53 -21.25 72.34
CA LEU A 7 34.00 -21.43 70.97
C LEU A 7 33.76 -20.04 70.36
N ALA A 8 34.50 -19.70 69.33
CA ALA A 8 34.32 -18.45 68.56
C ALA A 8 33.32 -18.67 67.44
N LEU A 9 32.15 -17.99 67.48
CA LEU A 9 31.18 -17.94 66.40
C LEU A 9 31.60 -16.88 65.38
N LEU A 10 31.89 -17.33 64.14
CA LEU A 10 32.12 -16.47 62.98
C LEU A 10 30.78 -16.22 62.29
N SER A 11 30.24 -15.03 62.41
CA SER A 11 29.05 -14.60 61.66
C SER A 11 29.47 -14.10 60.26
N ALA A 12 29.18 -14.91 59.24
CA ALA A 12 29.34 -14.51 57.82
C ALA A 12 28.15 -13.64 57.37
N ALA A 13 28.38 -12.36 57.21
CA ALA A 13 27.43 -11.44 56.59
C ALA A 13 27.41 -11.63 55.04
N VAL A 14 26.35 -12.21 54.51
CA VAL A 14 26.15 -12.29 53.07
C VAL A 14 25.55 -10.96 52.58
N LEU A 15 26.40 -10.13 51.96
CA LEU A 15 25.93 -8.95 51.20
C LEU A 15 25.31 -9.44 49.89
N THR A 16 23.99 -9.44 49.78
CA THR A 16 23.29 -9.55 48.53
C THR A 16 23.36 -8.21 47.79
N ALA A 17 24.26 -8.15 46.80
CA ALA A 17 24.29 -7.06 45.85
C ALA A 17 23.04 -7.15 44.93
N PHE A 18 22.03 -6.32 45.19
CA PHE A 18 20.98 -6.08 44.19
C PHE A 18 21.59 -5.33 43.02
N ALA A 19 21.86 -6.03 41.93
CA ALA A 19 22.14 -5.40 40.65
C ALA A 19 20.88 -4.63 40.23
N GLN A 20 20.86 -3.30 40.41
CA GLN A 20 19.89 -2.43 39.76
C GLN A 20 20.12 -2.57 38.24
N GLN A 21 19.26 -3.30 37.57
CA GLN A 21 19.12 -3.21 36.12
C GLN A 21 18.60 -1.81 35.80
N GLU A 22 19.50 -0.97 35.33
CA GLU A 22 19.07 0.29 34.72
C GLU A 22 18.11 -0.03 33.57
N PRO A 23 16.95 0.62 33.51
CA PRO A 23 16.04 0.44 32.38
C PRO A 23 16.77 0.95 31.13
N THR A 24 17.21 0.04 30.29
CA THR A 24 17.71 0.36 28.96
C THR A 24 16.50 0.86 28.16
N PHE A 25 16.28 2.17 28.15
CA PHE A 25 15.38 2.81 27.20
C PHE A 25 15.99 2.60 25.80
N ARG A 26 15.55 1.56 25.10
CA ARG A 26 15.70 1.48 23.66
C ARG A 26 14.77 2.56 23.10
N ALA A 27 15.29 3.73 22.81
CA ALA A 27 14.60 4.69 21.96
C ALA A 27 14.47 4.04 20.57
N THR A 28 13.38 3.35 20.34
CA THR A 28 13.03 2.89 18.99
C THR A 28 12.77 4.15 18.18
N THR A 29 13.71 4.51 17.33
CA THR A 29 13.56 5.65 16.44
C THR A 29 12.43 5.30 15.48
N GLN A 30 11.30 5.96 15.63
CA GLN A 30 10.12 5.70 14.80
C GLN A 30 10.31 6.45 13.49
N ILE A 31 10.41 5.70 12.40
CA ILE A 31 10.58 6.24 11.05
C ILE A 31 9.24 6.23 10.33
N VAL A 32 8.86 7.35 9.77
CA VAL A 32 7.74 7.45 8.81
C VAL A 32 8.28 7.06 7.44
N SER A 33 7.91 5.88 6.96
CA SER A 33 8.28 5.38 5.63
C SER A 33 7.34 5.94 4.57
N VAL A 34 7.88 6.49 3.49
CA VAL A 34 7.14 7.17 2.42
C VAL A 34 7.56 6.61 1.07
N PRO A 35 6.90 5.55 0.58
CA PRO A 35 7.09 5.08 -0.78
C PRO A 35 6.79 6.19 -1.79
N THR A 36 7.66 6.40 -2.74
CA THR A 36 7.62 7.54 -3.65
C THR A 36 7.93 7.13 -5.08
N THR A 37 7.03 7.45 -6.00
CA THR A 37 7.27 7.36 -7.45
C THR A 37 7.87 8.67 -7.94
N VAL A 38 8.86 8.62 -8.82
CA VAL A 38 9.38 9.81 -9.50
C VAL A 38 9.24 9.66 -11.01
N THR A 39 8.68 10.70 -11.63
CA THR A 39 8.53 10.78 -13.09
C THR A 39 9.13 12.05 -13.65
N ASP A 40 9.58 11.98 -14.91
CA ASP A 40 9.99 13.17 -15.69
C ASP A 40 8.77 13.92 -16.26
N ALA A 41 9.04 15.00 -17.00
CA ALA A 41 7.99 15.83 -17.62
C ALA A 41 7.16 15.07 -18.68
N GLN A 42 7.64 13.92 -19.20
CA GLN A 42 6.91 13.05 -20.10
C GLN A 42 6.20 11.91 -19.37
N GLY A 43 6.23 11.90 -18.03
CA GLY A 43 5.61 10.89 -17.20
C GLY A 43 6.36 9.54 -17.18
N ARG A 44 7.62 9.48 -17.62
CA ARG A 44 8.45 8.28 -17.56
C ARG A 44 9.11 8.17 -16.19
N LEU A 45 9.26 6.94 -15.69
CA LEU A 45 9.94 6.68 -14.42
C LEU A 45 11.40 7.13 -14.50
N VAL A 46 11.86 7.78 -13.43
CA VAL A 46 13.26 8.23 -13.30
C VAL A 46 13.97 7.31 -12.32
N PRO A 47 14.85 6.40 -12.81
CA PRO A 47 15.62 5.50 -11.95
C PRO A 47 16.89 6.16 -11.41
N ASN A 48 17.56 5.47 -10.45
CA ASN A 48 18.90 5.78 -9.95
C ASN A 48 19.06 7.19 -9.34
N LEU A 49 18.00 7.69 -8.69
CA LEU A 49 18.09 8.92 -7.92
C LEU A 49 18.72 8.64 -6.56
N GLU A 50 19.47 9.65 -6.06
CA GLU A 50 20.09 9.63 -4.73
C GLU A 50 19.30 10.47 -3.72
N GLN A 51 19.51 10.21 -2.44
CA GLN A 51 18.79 10.86 -1.34
C GLN A 51 18.80 12.39 -1.42
N ASP A 52 19.90 12.97 -1.82
CA ASP A 52 20.08 14.43 -1.87
C ASP A 52 19.21 15.13 -2.93
N GLN A 53 18.61 14.37 -3.86
CA GLN A 53 17.69 14.90 -4.88
C GLN A 53 16.27 15.09 -4.36
N PHE A 54 15.98 14.57 -3.16
CA PHE A 54 14.66 14.66 -2.53
C PHE A 54 14.65 15.69 -1.41
N SER A 55 13.48 16.23 -1.15
CA SER A 55 13.15 16.95 0.08
C SER A 55 11.76 16.51 0.57
N ILE A 56 11.62 16.35 1.88
CA ILE A 56 10.35 15.99 2.51
C ILE A 56 9.94 17.07 3.49
N LEU A 57 8.65 17.41 3.47
CA LEU A 57 8.05 18.38 4.37
C LEU A 57 6.94 17.71 5.19
N ASP A 58 6.96 17.95 6.49
CA ASP A 58 5.91 17.57 7.44
C ASP A 58 5.20 18.84 7.91
N ASN A 59 3.90 18.97 7.62
CA ASN A 59 3.12 20.18 7.87
C ASN A 59 3.82 21.45 7.35
N GLY A 60 4.46 21.35 6.17
CA GLY A 60 5.20 22.43 5.53
C GLY A 60 6.60 22.69 6.10
N LYS A 61 7.04 21.98 7.12
CA LYS A 61 8.38 22.11 7.71
C LYS A 61 9.32 21.06 7.12
N PRO A 62 10.50 21.47 6.61
CA PRO A 62 11.50 20.53 6.11
C PRO A 62 11.94 19.52 7.18
N GLN A 63 12.02 18.25 6.79
CA GLN A 63 12.50 17.15 7.63
C GLN A 63 13.81 16.60 7.07
N GLN A 64 14.67 16.12 7.97
CA GLN A 64 15.87 15.39 7.56
C GLN A 64 15.47 13.97 7.13
N ILE A 65 15.88 13.57 5.93
CA ILE A 65 15.73 12.19 5.48
C ILE A 65 16.74 11.33 6.28
N THR A 66 16.22 10.39 7.08
CA THR A 66 17.02 9.50 7.94
C THR A 66 17.08 8.08 7.41
N PHE A 67 16.25 7.76 6.43
CA PHE A 67 16.23 6.49 5.71
C PHE A 67 16.00 6.75 4.23
N PHE A 68 16.75 6.07 3.37
CA PHE A 68 16.60 6.15 1.92
C PHE A 68 16.94 4.82 1.29
N GLU A 69 16.08 4.35 0.42
CA GLU A 69 16.25 3.11 -0.32
C GLU A 69 15.78 3.29 -1.77
N ASN A 70 16.63 2.91 -2.69
CA ASN A 70 16.40 2.97 -4.14
C ASN A 70 16.47 1.59 -4.82
N GLU A 71 16.60 0.53 -4.02
CA GLU A 71 16.57 -0.84 -4.52
C GLU A 71 15.13 -1.35 -4.65
N THR A 72 14.93 -2.31 -5.54
CA THR A 72 13.64 -2.97 -5.73
C THR A 72 13.24 -3.73 -4.47
N GLN A 73 12.12 -3.33 -3.86
CA GLN A 73 11.56 -3.96 -2.69
C GLN A 73 10.34 -4.82 -3.07
N PRO A 74 10.15 -5.98 -2.42
CA PRO A 74 8.97 -6.78 -2.62
C PRO A 74 7.71 -6.05 -2.17
N PHE A 75 6.58 -6.40 -2.77
CA PHE A 75 5.27 -5.92 -2.38
C PHE A 75 4.27 -7.07 -2.24
N THR A 76 3.19 -6.80 -1.51
CA THR A 76 2.00 -7.66 -1.51
C THR A 76 0.84 -6.89 -2.10
N VAL A 77 0.17 -7.47 -3.10
CA VAL A 77 -0.90 -6.82 -3.86
C VAL A 77 -2.20 -7.61 -3.84
N VAL A 78 -3.31 -6.92 -3.64
CA VAL A 78 -4.65 -7.41 -3.99
C VAL A 78 -5.04 -6.75 -5.31
N VAL A 79 -5.22 -7.57 -6.35
CA VAL A 79 -5.72 -7.11 -7.66
C VAL A 79 -7.23 -7.32 -7.69
N MET A 80 -7.99 -6.23 -7.63
CA MET A 80 -9.44 -6.24 -7.52
C MET A 80 -10.08 -5.74 -8.80
N LEU A 81 -10.84 -6.62 -9.46
CA LEU A 81 -11.35 -6.42 -10.81
C LEU A 81 -12.87 -6.25 -10.81
N ASP A 82 -13.34 -5.22 -11.49
CA ASP A 82 -14.77 -5.01 -11.75
C ASP A 82 -15.30 -6.04 -12.75
N PHE A 83 -16.13 -6.94 -12.24
CA PHE A 83 -16.83 -7.95 -13.04
C PHE A 83 -18.34 -7.65 -13.09
N SER A 84 -18.71 -6.36 -13.04
CA SER A 84 -20.09 -5.92 -13.21
C SER A 84 -20.59 -6.05 -14.66
N GLY A 85 -21.88 -5.87 -14.85
CA GLY A 85 -22.51 -6.08 -16.16
C GLY A 85 -22.02 -5.17 -17.29
N SER A 86 -21.58 -3.94 -16.98
CA SER A 86 -20.96 -3.02 -17.95
C SER A 86 -19.66 -3.59 -18.54
N MET A 87 -18.92 -4.37 -17.72
CA MET A 87 -17.66 -4.98 -18.11
C MET A 87 -17.78 -6.22 -18.99
N THR A 88 -18.98 -6.79 -19.20
CA THR A 88 -19.16 -8.10 -19.87
C THR A 88 -18.45 -8.18 -21.22
N ALA A 89 -18.48 -7.12 -22.02
CA ALA A 89 -17.81 -7.07 -23.32
C ALA A 89 -16.28 -6.95 -23.22
N ASN A 90 -15.76 -6.53 -22.06
CA ASN A 90 -14.35 -6.19 -21.84
C ASN A 90 -13.63 -7.19 -20.92
N LEU A 91 -14.35 -8.17 -20.34
CA LEU A 91 -13.79 -9.10 -19.35
C LEU A 91 -12.58 -9.88 -19.86
N GLU A 92 -12.59 -10.31 -21.12
CA GLU A 92 -11.49 -11.07 -21.70
C GLU A 92 -10.23 -10.20 -21.86
N PHE A 93 -10.40 -8.92 -22.26
CA PHE A 93 -9.27 -7.97 -22.32
C PHE A 93 -8.71 -7.69 -20.94
N LEU A 94 -9.59 -7.53 -19.94
CA LEU A 94 -9.19 -7.31 -18.55
C LEU A 94 -8.42 -8.52 -17.99
N ARG A 95 -8.90 -9.74 -18.21
CA ARG A 95 -8.21 -10.97 -17.80
C ARG A 95 -6.80 -11.04 -18.38
N ARG A 96 -6.67 -10.82 -19.70
CA ARG A 96 -5.35 -10.83 -20.37
C ARG A 96 -4.42 -9.75 -19.85
N ALA A 97 -4.92 -8.55 -19.61
CA ALA A 97 -4.11 -7.45 -19.06
C ALA A 97 -3.66 -7.76 -17.63
N THR A 98 -4.55 -8.32 -16.81
CA THR A 98 -4.21 -8.77 -15.45
C THR A 98 -3.18 -9.90 -15.47
N GLU A 99 -3.33 -10.89 -16.34
CA GLU A 99 -2.34 -11.96 -16.53
C GLU A 99 -0.94 -11.37 -16.86
N GLN A 100 -0.90 -10.36 -17.74
CA GLN A 100 0.37 -9.68 -18.06
C GLN A 100 0.99 -8.96 -16.87
N PHE A 101 0.18 -8.43 -15.94
CA PHE A 101 0.66 -7.89 -14.69
C PHE A 101 1.23 -8.97 -13.77
N LEU A 102 0.47 -10.06 -13.56
CA LEU A 102 0.88 -11.17 -12.69
C LEU A 102 2.19 -11.82 -13.17
N LEU A 103 2.36 -11.99 -14.49
CA LEU A 103 3.59 -12.51 -15.08
C LEU A 103 4.83 -11.62 -14.84
N ARG A 104 4.63 -10.35 -14.49
CA ARG A 104 5.72 -9.39 -14.19
C ARG A 104 6.04 -9.27 -12.70
N MET A 105 5.28 -9.91 -11.84
CA MET A 105 5.62 -9.99 -10.43
C MET A 105 6.96 -10.71 -10.25
N LEU A 106 7.79 -10.25 -9.34
CA LEU A 106 9.06 -10.89 -8.99
C LEU A 106 8.79 -12.08 -8.04
N PRO A 107 9.74 -13.02 -7.91
CA PRO A 107 9.54 -14.20 -7.05
C PRO A 107 9.27 -13.90 -5.57
N GLN A 108 9.70 -12.73 -5.09
CA GLN A 108 9.47 -12.27 -3.72
C GLN A 108 8.15 -11.52 -3.52
N ASP A 109 7.49 -11.11 -4.61
CA ASP A 109 6.18 -10.46 -4.54
C ASP A 109 5.10 -11.47 -4.20
N LYS A 110 4.05 -11.01 -3.53
CA LYS A 110 2.88 -11.84 -3.26
C LYS A 110 1.62 -11.18 -3.82
N GLY A 111 0.74 -11.97 -4.36
CA GLY A 111 -0.51 -11.51 -4.91
C GLY A 111 -1.72 -12.26 -4.40
N MET A 112 -2.86 -11.63 -4.54
CA MET A 112 -4.19 -12.18 -4.44
C MET A 112 -5.02 -11.53 -5.54
N VAL A 113 -5.82 -12.30 -6.26
CA VAL A 113 -6.76 -11.77 -7.25
C VAL A 113 -8.17 -11.86 -6.71
N GLY A 114 -9.01 -10.89 -7.07
CA GLY A 114 -10.40 -10.88 -6.68
C GLY A 114 -11.26 -10.16 -7.72
N ALA A 115 -12.56 -10.37 -7.62
CA ALA A 115 -13.55 -9.69 -8.43
C ALA A 115 -14.65 -9.11 -7.55
N PHE A 116 -15.23 -8.03 -8.02
CA PHE A 116 -16.41 -7.45 -7.40
C PHE A 116 -17.52 -7.17 -8.40
N SER A 117 -18.75 -7.42 -7.93
CA SER A 117 -20.00 -7.14 -8.60
C SER A 117 -21.09 -7.01 -7.52
N ASP A 118 -22.17 -7.83 -7.55
CA ASP A 118 -23.12 -8.03 -6.45
C ASP A 118 -22.46 -8.73 -5.23
N ARG A 119 -21.40 -9.47 -5.48
CA ARG A 119 -20.54 -10.13 -4.49
C ARG A 119 -19.10 -9.73 -4.66
N ILE A 120 -18.30 -10.01 -3.63
CA ILE A 120 -16.87 -9.77 -3.61
C ILE A 120 -16.22 -11.14 -3.41
N GLU A 121 -15.35 -11.52 -4.32
CA GLU A 121 -14.66 -12.81 -4.34
C GLU A 121 -13.15 -12.59 -4.29
N PHE A 122 -12.43 -13.45 -3.57
CA PHE A 122 -10.98 -13.48 -3.50
C PHE A 122 -10.46 -14.88 -3.80
N SER A 123 -9.26 -14.97 -4.36
CA SER A 123 -8.62 -16.22 -4.80
C SER A 123 -8.07 -17.11 -3.67
N GLY A 124 -8.33 -16.79 -2.41
CA GLY A 124 -7.76 -17.50 -1.28
C GLY A 124 -6.63 -16.73 -0.60
N ASP A 125 -5.53 -17.40 -0.25
CA ASP A 125 -4.39 -16.80 0.44
C ASP A 125 -3.45 -16.04 -0.52
N PHE A 126 -2.60 -15.17 0.04
CA PHE A 126 -1.53 -14.53 -0.74
C PHE A 126 -0.48 -15.55 -1.17
N THR A 127 -0.18 -15.58 -2.47
CA THR A 127 0.82 -16.48 -3.06
C THR A 127 1.80 -15.74 -3.96
N SER A 128 3.00 -16.25 -4.10
CA SER A 128 3.98 -15.85 -5.11
C SER A 128 3.92 -16.75 -6.35
N ASP A 129 3.11 -17.79 -6.34
CA ASP A 129 2.89 -18.68 -7.49
C ASP A 129 1.99 -17.98 -8.51
N ARG A 130 2.57 -17.63 -9.65
CA ARG A 130 1.88 -16.92 -10.73
C ARG A 130 0.86 -17.80 -11.44
N ASP A 131 1.12 -19.10 -11.54
CA ASP A 131 0.23 -20.05 -12.20
C ASP A 131 -1.04 -20.23 -11.37
N ASP A 132 -0.91 -20.27 -10.03
CA ASP A 132 -2.04 -20.28 -9.11
C ASP A 132 -2.89 -19.00 -9.26
N LEU A 133 -2.25 -17.81 -9.29
CA LEU A 133 -2.95 -16.53 -9.47
C LEU A 133 -3.66 -16.45 -10.82
N ILE A 134 -3.03 -16.91 -11.89
CA ILE A 134 -3.62 -16.92 -13.24
C ILE A 134 -4.77 -17.93 -13.32
N SER A 135 -4.66 -19.08 -12.65
CA SER A 135 -5.72 -20.07 -12.58
C SER A 135 -6.93 -19.51 -11.83
N ALA A 136 -6.70 -18.91 -10.67
CA ALA A 136 -7.76 -18.26 -9.89
C ALA A 136 -8.45 -17.11 -10.64
N LEU A 137 -7.69 -16.31 -11.40
CA LEU A 137 -8.24 -15.26 -12.25
C LEU A 137 -9.27 -15.77 -13.26
N LYS A 138 -9.09 -16.98 -13.78
CA LYS A 138 -10.01 -17.61 -14.75
C LYS A 138 -11.33 -18.07 -14.13
N GLU A 139 -11.33 -18.34 -12.83
CA GLU A 139 -12.49 -18.85 -12.08
C GLU A 139 -13.43 -17.74 -11.62
N LEU A 140 -12.96 -16.47 -11.57
CA LEU A 140 -13.76 -15.32 -11.14
C LEU A 140 -15.01 -15.16 -12.03
N GLN A 141 -16.15 -14.85 -11.39
CA GLN A 141 -17.45 -14.79 -12.06
C GLN A 141 -17.99 -13.36 -12.09
N TYR A 142 -18.75 -13.05 -13.14
CA TYR A 142 -19.42 -11.76 -13.27
C TYR A 142 -20.75 -11.71 -12.53
N GLY A 143 -21.24 -10.50 -12.22
CA GLY A 143 -22.54 -10.26 -11.61
C GLY A 143 -22.98 -8.80 -11.77
N ASN A 144 -23.99 -8.37 -11.03
CA ASN A 144 -24.50 -7.00 -10.94
C ASN A 144 -25.08 -6.78 -9.55
N PRO A 145 -24.98 -5.59 -8.97
CA PRO A 145 -24.39 -4.31 -9.39
C PRO A 145 -22.88 -4.18 -9.07
N THR A 146 -22.35 -2.95 -8.96
CA THR A 146 -20.95 -2.63 -8.70
C THR A 146 -20.76 -2.21 -7.24
N ARG A 147 -19.92 -2.94 -6.48
CA ARG A 147 -19.59 -2.69 -5.07
C ARG A 147 -18.10 -2.31 -4.91
N LEU A 148 -17.74 -1.21 -5.53
CA LEU A 148 -16.33 -0.76 -5.60
C LEU A 148 -15.73 -0.46 -4.23
N TRP A 149 -16.43 0.36 -3.43
CA TRP A 149 -15.88 0.80 -2.14
C TRP A 149 -15.81 -0.34 -1.13
N ASP A 150 -16.82 -1.21 -1.10
CA ASP A 150 -16.78 -2.40 -0.25
C ASP A 150 -15.63 -3.34 -0.67
N ALA A 151 -15.35 -3.45 -1.98
CA ALA A 151 -14.29 -4.30 -2.49
C ALA A 151 -12.89 -3.78 -2.14
N VAL A 152 -12.68 -2.46 -2.27
CA VAL A 152 -11.41 -1.83 -1.88
C VAL A 152 -11.20 -1.95 -0.37
N ASP A 153 -12.23 -1.73 0.43
CA ASP A 153 -12.16 -1.82 1.90
C ASP A 153 -11.80 -3.24 2.36
N GLN A 154 -12.48 -4.26 1.83
CA GLN A 154 -12.15 -5.66 2.13
C GLN A 154 -10.74 -6.03 1.67
N SER A 155 -10.27 -5.47 0.56
CA SER A 155 -8.89 -5.66 0.10
C SER A 155 -7.87 -5.08 1.08
N ILE A 156 -8.19 -3.93 1.71
CA ILE A 156 -7.38 -3.33 2.77
C ILE A 156 -7.36 -4.24 4.01
N ASP A 157 -8.52 -4.80 4.39
CA ASP A 157 -8.60 -5.75 5.51
C ASP A 157 -7.74 -7.00 5.28
N MET A 158 -7.73 -7.54 4.06
CA MET A 158 -6.88 -8.68 3.69
C MET A 158 -5.39 -8.34 3.85
N LEU A 159 -4.98 -7.11 3.58
CA LEU A 159 -3.60 -6.64 3.70
C LEU A 159 -3.20 -6.25 5.13
N LYS A 160 -4.12 -6.16 6.07
CA LYS A 160 -3.84 -5.75 7.45
C LYS A 160 -2.77 -6.58 8.16
N PRO A 161 -2.75 -7.93 8.07
CA PRO A 161 -1.70 -8.76 8.70
C PRO A 161 -0.38 -8.78 7.94
N VAL A 162 -0.29 -8.11 6.77
CA VAL A 162 0.87 -8.15 5.89
C VAL A 162 1.86 -7.07 6.32
N GLU A 163 3.13 -7.42 6.38
CA GLU A 163 4.24 -6.49 6.57
C GLU A 163 4.81 -6.00 5.22
N GLY A 164 5.50 -4.86 5.23
CA GLY A 164 6.12 -4.27 4.05
C GLY A 164 5.15 -3.47 3.18
N ARG A 165 5.39 -3.45 1.87
CA ARG A 165 4.60 -2.66 0.91
C ARG A 165 3.27 -3.32 0.60
N LYS A 166 2.18 -2.66 0.96
CA LYS A 166 0.80 -3.12 0.81
C LYS A 166 0.11 -2.34 -0.32
N ILE A 167 -0.40 -3.05 -1.31
CA ILE A 167 -0.97 -2.48 -2.53
C ILE A 167 -2.37 -3.02 -2.77
N VAL A 168 -3.31 -2.15 -3.06
CA VAL A 168 -4.57 -2.51 -3.74
C VAL A 168 -4.49 -1.97 -5.15
N LEU A 169 -4.66 -2.82 -6.16
CA LEU A 169 -4.80 -2.44 -7.55
C LEU A 169 -6.25 -2.68 -7.97
N ALA A 170 -7.04 -1.60 -8.00
CA ALA A 170 -8.45 -1.65 -8.37
C ALA A 170 -8.64 -1.29 -9.85
N PHE A 171 -9.46 -2.06 -10.55
CA PHE A 171 -9.89 -1.77 -11.91
C PHE A 171 -11.41 -1.68 -11.99
N THR A 172 -11.93 -0.62 -12.63
CA THR A 172 -13.38 -0.45 -12.88
C THR A 172 -13.63 0.38 -14.13
N ASP A 173 -14.79 0.20 -14.74
CA ASP A 173 -15.30 1.05 -15.83
C ASP A 173 -16.46 1.95 -15.40
N GLY A 174 -16.85 1.92 -14.13
CA GLY A 174 -18.05 2.60 -13.64
C GLY A 174 -17.96 3.23 -12.27
N ASP A 175 -19.07 3.83 -11.90
CA ASP A 175 -19.30 4.36 -10.56
C ASP A 175 -19.67 3.24 -9.59
N ASP A 176 -19.41 3.48 -8.31
CA ASP A 176 -19.97 2.64 -7.25
C ASP A 176 -21.49 2.79 -7.20
N THR A 177 -22.20 1.67 -7.22
CA THR A 177 -23.68 1.68 -7.25
C THR A 177 -24.33 0.98 -6.08
N TYR A 178 -23.56 0.18 -5.30
CA TYR A 178 -24.17 -0.69 -4.30
C TYR A 178 -23.31 -0.95 -3.06
N SER A 179 -22.20 -0.25 -2.85
CA SER A 179 -21.44 -0.40 -1.63
C SER A 179 -22.21 0.09 -0.40
N LYS A 180 -21.95 -0.53 0.72
CA LYS A 180 -22.51 -0.15 2.03
C LYS A 180 -21.75 1.00 2.67
N ILE A 181 -20.48 1.14 2.31
CA ILE A 181 -19.59 2.20 2.79
C ILE A 181 -19.27 3.16 1.66
N GLY A 182 -18.79 4.35 1.99
CA GLY A 182 -18.41 5.38 1.02
C GLY A 182 -16.92 5.62 0.95
N PHE A 183 -16.52 6.38 -0.05
CA PHE A 183 -15.13 6.81 -0.30
C PHE A 183 -14.39 7.29 0.95
N GLY A 184 -15.03 8.12 1.81
CA GLY A 184 -14.37 8.68 3.00
C GLY A 184 -13.88 7.61 3.97
N THR A 185 -14.73 6.62 4.25
CA THR A 185 -14.38 5.48 5.13
C THR A 185 -13.21 4.68 4.55
N VAL A 186 -13.25 4.40 3.24
CA VAL A 186 -12.17 3.65 2.57
C VAL A 186 -10.86 4.42 2.59
N LEU A 187 -10.89 5.74 2.36
CA LEU A 187 -9.69 6.57 2.41
C LEU A 187 -9.06 6.57 3.81
N ASP A 188 -9.87 6.74 4.85
CA ASP A 188 -9.39 6.73 6.23
C ASP A 188 -8.80 5.35 6.59
N HIS A 189 -9.44 4.26 6.15
CA HIS A 189 -8.93 2.91 6.36
C HIS A 189 -7.61 2.66 5.61
N ALA A 190 -7.51 3.09 4.34
CA ALA A 190 -6.27 2.97 3.56
C ALA A 190 -5.10 3.73 4.22
N ARG A 191 -5.35 4.94 4.73
CA ARG A 191 -4.37 5.72 5.50
C ARG A 191 -3.97 5.04 6.80
N GLU A 192 -4.96 4.49 7.50
CA GLU A 192 -4.76 3.75 8.75
C GLU A 192 -3.87 2.54 8.60
N GLN A 193 -4.11 1.76 7.57
CA GLN A 193 -3.36 0.53 7.29
C GLN A 193 -2.11 0.76 6.43
N GLU A 194 -1.83 2.02 6.04
CA GLU A 194 -0.71 2.39 5.14
C GLU A 194 -0.72 1.63 3.82
N VAL A 195 -1.91 1.45 3.24
CA VAL A 195 -2.11 0.76 1.97
C VAL A 195 -2.10 1.77 0.83
N MET A 196 -1.25 1.54 -0.19
CA MET A 196 -1.27 2.31 -1.43
C MET A 196 -2.36 1.77 -2.35
N VAL A 197 -3.21 2.65 -2.86
CA VAL A 197 -4.25 2.26 -3.81
C VAL A 197 -3.87 2.74 -5.21
N TYR A 198 -3.62 1.80 -6.10
CA TYR A 198 -3.54 2.03 -7.53
C TYR A 198 -4.91 1.81 -8.15
N ALA A 199 -5.31 2.68 -9.07
CA ALA A 199 -6.59 2.54 -9.74
C ALA A 199 -6.48 2.73 -11.25
N ILE A 200 -7.11 1.82 -11.99
CA ILE A 200 -7.23 1.88 -13.44
C ILE A 200 -8.72 2.01 -13.76
N GLY A 201 -9.08 3.13 -14.38
CA GLY A 201 -10.44 3.42 -14.80
C GLY A 201 -10.59 3.32 -16.32
N LEU A 202 -11.53 2.55 -16.82
CA LEU A 202 -11.81 2.42 -18.24
C LEU A 202 -13.10 3.19 -18.59
N GLN A 203 -13.04 4.06 -19.58
CA GLN A 203 -14.26 4.60 -20.21
C GLN A 203 -14.84 3.55 -21.13
N SER A 204 -16.06 3.10 -20.87
CA SER A 204 -16.75 2.10 -21.70
C SER A 204 -18.10 2.58 -22.21
N GLU A 205 -18.59 1.93 -23.25
CA GLU A 205 -19.96 2.10 -23.75
C GLU A 205 -20.67 0.75 -23.68
N TYR A 206 -21.82 0.72 -23.04
CA TYR A 206 -22.65 -0.49 -22.97
C TYR A 206 -24.09 -0.19 -23.31
N PHE A 207 -24.85 -1.23 -23.70
CA PHE A 207 -26.27 -1.12 -23.98
C PHE A 207 -27.06 -1.51 -22.72
N ASN A 208 -27.83 -0.57 -22.17
CA ASN A 208 -28.60 -0.79 -20.94
C ASN A 208 -29.98 -1.41 -21.15
N GLY A 209 -30.25 -1.98 -22.33
CA GLY A 209 -31.55 -2.50 -22.73
C GLY A 209 -32.41 -1.49 -23.49
N GLN A 210 -32.10 -0.19 -23.47
CA GLN A 210 -32.86 0.87 -24.13
C GLN A 210 -32.00 1.71 -25.08
N ARG A 211 -30.79 2.07 -24.65
CA ARG A 211 -29.87 2.91 -25.41
C ARG A 211 -28.41 2.58 -25.07
N LYS A 212 -27.49 3.04 -25.91
CA LYS A 212 -26.07 3.08 -25.55
C LYS A 212 -25.84 4.11 -24.44
N VAL A 213 -25.17 3.69 -23.37
CA VAL A 213 -24.80 4.51 -22.22
C VAL A 213 -23.29 4.48 -22.12
N ARG A 214 -22.70 5.63 -21.85
CA ARG A 214 -21.26 5.75 -21.55
C ARG A 214 -21.05 5.64 -20.06
N SER A 215 -20.28 4.65 -19.66
CA SER A 215 -19.79 4.50 -18.30
C SER A 215 -18.50 5.31 -18.11
N GLN A 216 -18.31 5.86 -16.93
CA GLN A 216 -17.08 6.56 -16.54
C GLN A 216 -16.67 6.07 -15.15
N PRO A 217 -15.38 5.91 -14.91
CA PRO A 217 -14.87 5.55 -13.58
C PRO A 217 -15.22 6.60 -12.53
N ASP A 218 -15.47 6.15 -11.31
CA ASP A 218 -15.75 7.04 -10.18
C ASP A 218 -14.59 8.03 -9.97
N ARG A 219 -14.94 9.33 -9.93
CA ARG A 219 -13.95 10.42 -9.78
C ARG A 219 -13.19 10.35 -8.46
N SER A 220 -13.78 9.74 -7.44
CA SER A 220 -13.15 9.59 -6.12
C SER A 220 -12.01 8.57 -6.14
N LEU A 221 -11.97 7.65 -7.13
CA LEU A 221 -10.84 6.73 -7.34
C LEU A 221 -9.52 7.47 -7.58
N ARG A 222 -9.55 8.52 -8.39
CA ARG A 222 -8.36 9.38 -8.60
C ARG A 222 -7.88 9.96 -7.28
N LYS A 223 -8.81 10.51 -6.50
CA LYS A 223 -8.48 11.09 -5.20
C LYS A 223 -7.93 10.04 -4.23
N LEU A 224 -8.53 8.83 -4.18
CA LEU A 224 -8.04 7.74 -3.34
C LEU A 224 -6.59 7.36 -3.69
N ALA A 225 -6.30 7.18 -4.98
CA ALA A 225 -4.95 6.87 -5.45
C ALA A 225 -3.95 7.98 -5.07
N GLU A 226 -4.27 9.25 -5.36
CA GLU A 226 -3.40 10.40 -5.06
C GLU A 226 -3.14 10.57 -3.56
N GLU A 227 -4.15 10.40 -2.71
CA GLU A 227 -4.04 10.55 -1.25
C GLU A 227 -3.20 9.44 -0.61
N THR A 228 -3.26 8.23 -1.16
CA THR A 228 -2.50 7.06 -0.67
C THR A 228 -1.13 6.90 -1.32
N GLY A 229 -0.79 7.75 -2.31
CA GLY A 229 0.50 7.72 -3.03
C GLY A 229 0.55 6.76 -4.21
N GLY A 230 -0.53 6.05 -4.50
CA GLY A 230 -0.65 5.20 -5.67
C GLY A 230 -0.91 5.96 -6.97
N GLY A 231 -1.00 5.26 -8.09
CA GLY A 231 -1.26 5.81 -9.42
C GLY A 231 -2.71 5.71 -9.84
N TYR A 232 -3.21 6.74 -10.56
CA TYR A 232 -4.48 6.68 -11.24
C TYR A 232 -4.28 6.75 -12.76
N PHE A 233 -4.84 5.79 -13.48
CA PHE A 233 -4.76 5.68 -14.93
C PHE A 233 -6.17 5.63 -15.51
N GLU A 234 -6.52 6.64 -16.30
CA GLU A 234 -7.81 6.69 -16.99
C GLU A 234 -7.63 6.32 -18.45
N LEU A 235 -8.27 5.22 -18.86
CA LEU A 235 -8.15 4.64 -20.18
C LEU A 235 -9.38 4.98 -21.02
N LYS A 236 -9.17 5.27 -22.30
CA LYS A 236 -10.25 5.55 -23.26
C LYS A 236 -10.62 4.31 -24.06
N THR A 237 -9.72 3.35 -24.18
CA THR A 237 -9.89 2.14 -24.97
C THR A 237 -9.29 0.93 -24.27
N THR A 238 -9.79 -0.26 -24.60
CA THR A 238 -9.27 -1.53 -24.07
C THR A 238 -7.84 -1.85 -24.53
N ASP A 239 -7.37 -1.27 -25.62
CA ASP A 239 -6.00 -1.47 -26.12
C ASP A 239 -4.95 -0.88 -25.16
N GLU A 240 -5.34 0.07 -24.34
CA GLU A 240 -4.48 0.68 -23.33
C GLU A 240 -4.31 -0.18 -22.06
N LEU A 241 -5.15 -1.22 -21.85
CA LEU A 241 -5.13 -2.07 -20.66
C LEU A 241 -3.77 -2.75 -20.45
N GLY A 242 -3.32 -3.52 -21.45
CA GLY A 242 -2.05 -4.26 -21.34
C GLY A 242 -0.83 -3.37 -21.07
N PRO A 243 -0.63 -2.27 -21.83
CA PRO A 243 0.43 -1.29 -21.55
C PRO A 243 0.33 -0.70 -20.15
N THR A 244 -0.89 -0.37 -19.67
CA THR A 244 -1.10 0.24 -18.35
C THR A 244 -0.80 -0.72 -17.21
N PHE A 245 -1.29 -1.96 -17.27
CA PHE A 245 -0.95 -2.97 -16.26
C PHE A 245 0.56 -3.27 -16.23
N THR A 246 1.20 -3.29 -17.39
CA THR A 246 2.67 -3.40 -17.49
C THR A 246 3.37 -2.23 -16.80
N ARG A 247 2.90 -1.01 -17.05
CA ARG A 247 3.44 0.20 -16.42
C ARG A 247 3.27 0.17 -14.90
N VAL A 248 2.11 -0.25 -14.40
CA VAL A 248 1.88 -0.38 -12.96
C VAL A 248 2.88 -1.35 -12.34
N ALA A 249 3.11 -2.52 -12.94
CA ALA A 249 4.10 -3.48 -12.45
C ALA A 249 5.52 -2.88 -12.40
N GLN A 250 5.93 -2.17 -13.47
CA GLN A 250 7.23 -1.50 -13.52
C GLN A 250 7.34 -0.41 -12.44
N GLU A 251 6.29 0.36 -12.23
CA GLU A 251 6.25 1.42 -11.24
C GLU A 251 6.39 0.88 -9.82
N LEU A 252 5.68 -0.20 -9.49
CA LEU A 252 5.74 -0.84 -8.17
C LEU A 252 7.15 -1.35 -7.82
N HIS A 253 7.94 -1.76 -8.82
CA HIS A 253 9.33 -2.18 -8.63
C HIS A 253 10.34 -1.03 -8.67
N SER A 254 9.90 0.19 -9.01
CA SER A 254 10.76 1.38 -9.15
C SER A 254 10.51 2.45 -8.10
N LEU A 255 9.83 2.09 -7.00
CA LEU A 255 9.53 3.02 -5.92
C LEU A 255 10.77 3.28 -5.07
N TYR A 256 11.03 4.55 -4.81
CA TYR A 256 11.95 4.97 -3.75
C TYR A 256 11.26 4.86 -2.39
N THR A 257 11.97 4.46 -1.35
CA THR A 257 11.47 4.57 0.02
C THR A 257 12.25 5.65 0.75
N ILE A 258 11.55 6.73 1.10
CA ILE A 258 12.14 7.85 1.84
C ILE A 258 11.61 7.77 3.27
N GLY A 259 12.48 7.94 4.27
CA GLY A 259 12.06 7.91 5.66
C GLY A 259 12.60 9.09 6.45
N PHE A 260 11.82 9.55 7.42
CA PHE A 260 12.20 10.58 8.37
C PHE A 260 11.64 10.27 9.76
N THR A 261 12.28 10.83 10.79
CA THR A 261 11.79 10.76 12.17
C THR A 261 10.90 11.97 12.44
N PRO A 262 9.61 11.80 12.75
CA PRO A 262 8.72 12.92 13.02
C PRO A 262 9.14 13.66 14.28
N SER A 263 9.00 14.98 14.27
CA SER A 263 9.35 15.83 15.42
C SER A 263 8.40 15.69 16.60
N ALA A 264 7.20 15.18 16.39
CA ALA A 264 6.19 14.93 17.40
C ALA A 264 5.37 13.69 17.05
N LEU A 265 4.97 12.93 18.06
CA LEU A 265 4.06 11.78 17.97
C LEU A 265 2.77 12.16 18.70
N ASP A 266 2.05 13.14 18.15
CA ASP A 266 0.88 13.77 18.79
C ASP A 266 -0.45 13.08 18.49
N GLY A 267 -0.42 11.98 17.73
CA GLY A 267 -1.59 11.19 17.34
C GLY A 267 -2.44 11.84 16.26
N LYS A 268 -2.02 12.96 15.67
CA LYS A 268 -2.77 13.69 14.64
C LYS A 268 -2.35 13.31 13.24
N GLU A 269 -3.23 13.63 12.29
CA GLU A 269 -2.90 13.60 10.88
C GLU A 269 -1.98 14.77 10.50
N HIS A 270 -0.84 14.46 9.90
CA HIS A 270 0.13 15.40 9.37
C HIS A 270 0.13 15.36 7.84
N LYS A 271 0.32 16.54 7.23
CA LYS A 271 0.48 16.66 5.77
C LYS A 271 1.91 16.34 5.36
N LEU A 272 2.06 15.47 4.38
CA LEU A 272 3.34 15.14 3.74
C LEU A 272 3.43 15.80 2.37
N ASP A 273 4.61 16.32 2.04
CA ASP A 273 4.92 16.81 0.70
C ASP A 273 6.36 16.40 0.35
N VAL A 274 6.49 15.55 -0.66
CA VAL A 274 7.79 15.14 -1.21
C VAL A 274 8.05 15.93 -2.47
N LYS A 275 9.20 16.62 -2.50
CA LYS A 275 9.60 17.47 -3.62
C LYS A 275 10.92 17.01 -4.22
N MET A 276 11.04 17.16 -5.52
CA MET A 276 12.30 16.97 -6.24
C MET A 276 13.08 18.29 -6.30
N LYS A 277 14.39 18.20 -6.20
CA LYS A 277 15.28 19.37 -6.47
C LYS A 277 15.31 19.73 -7.95
N THR A 278 15.12 18.77 -8.83
CA THR A 278 15.06 18.96 -10.28
C THR A 278 13.64 19.37 -10.68
N PRO A 279 13.42 20.61 -11.20
CA PRO A 279 12.07 21.13 -11.47
C PRO A 279 11.27 20.36 -12.53
N THR A 280 11.95 19.62 -13.40
CA THR A 280 11.31 18.79 -14.45
C THR A 280 10.88 17.41 -13.97
N GLN A 281 11.14 17.10 -12.70
CA GLN A 281 10.76 15.82 -12.07
C GLN A 281 9.61 16.04 -11.09
N THR A 282 8.72 15.07 -11.02
CA THR A 282 7.56 15.07 -10.10
C THR A 282 7.63 13.85 -9.21
N ALA A 283 7.57 14.10 -7.89
CA ALA A 283 7.41 13.04 -6.89
C ALA A 283 5.93 12.82 -6.59
N ARG A 284 5.51 11.57 -6.52
CA ARG A 284 4.18 11.16 -6.05
C ARG A 284 4.36 10.25 -4.84
N ALA A 285 3.76 10.64 -3.72
CA ALA A 285 3.76 9.93 -2.45
C ALA A 285 2.43 10.16 -1.74
N ARG A 286 2.16 9.42 -0.66
CA ARG A 286 0.99 9.67 0.18
C ARG A 286 0.98 11.12 0.69
N LYS A 287 -0.21 11.69 0.81
CA LYS A 287 -0.38 13.11 1.18
C LYS A 287 -0.41 13.35 2.67
N THR A 288 -0.69 12.31 3.46
CA THR A 288 -0.81 12.41 4.91
C THR A 288 -0.32 11.15 5.61
N TYR A 289 -0.03 11.26 6.91
CA TYR A 289 0.20 10.14 7.82
C TYR A 289 -0.29 10.50 9.22
N VAL A 290 -0.52 9.51 10.08
CA VAL A 290 -0.85 9.73 11.49
C VAL A 290 0.42 9.60 12.33
N ALA A 291 0.80 10.68 13.02
CA ALA A 291 1.99 10.74 13.87
C ALA A 291 1.76 10.01 15.21
N SER A 292 1.73 8.67 15.21
CA SER A 292 1.41 7.83 16.36
C SER A 292 2.53 6.84 16.70
N ALA A 293 2.89 6.74 17.98
CA ALA A 293 3.88 5.80 18.48
C ALA A 293 3.52 4.33 18.20
N ALA A 294 2.25 3.98 18.22
CA ALA A 294 1.78 2.61 18.02
C ALA A 294 1.89 2.12 16.56
N ARG A 295 2.00 3.04 15.60
CA ARG A 295 1.96 2.72 14.15
C ARG A 295 3.34 2.65 13.50
N LEU A 296 4.34 3.27 14.10
CA LEU A 296 5.68 3.37 13.54
C LEU A 296 6.63 2.25 14.03
N SER A 297 6.14 1.32 14.86
CA SER A 297 6.95 0.26 15.45
C SER A 297 7.17 -0.98 14.57
N ASN A 298 6.55 -1.05 13.40
CA ASN A 298 6.55 -2.24 12.52
C ASN A 298 7.54 -2.15 11.35
N THR A 299 8.50 -1.23 11.39
CA THR A 299 9.55 -1.16 10.36
C THR A 299 10.87 -1.64 10.95
N ASN A 300 11.04 -2.96 11.03
CA ASN A 300 12.33 -3.64 11.25
C ASN A 300 12.68 -4.46 10.03
#